data_80896d2cce36f8f39e8538fd97802592
#
_entry.id   80896d2cce36f8f39e8538fd97802592
#
_cell.length_a   1.000
_cell.length_b   1.000
_cell.length_c   1.000
_cell.angle_alpha   90.00
_cell.angle_beta   90.00
_cell.angle_gamma   90.00
#
_symmetry.space_group_name_H-M   'P 1'
#
loop_
_entity.id
_entity.type
_entity.pdbx_description
1 polymer ?
#
loop_
_entity_poly.entity_id
_entity_poly.type
_entity_poly.pdbx_seq_one_letter_code
_entity_poly.pdbx_strand_id
1 'polypeptide(L)'
;RWIDSQNIYPAENSAEEYSYFAEKAYPIADDRRKYFQHLVSNHDPSLGYHLISLLALENIIKSVWTTNFDGMTLKCAHQYSPLVPIEITAETSGRIYRGDVDKELLCIALHGDYKYGALKNTEKELDSQDGELVKALLNELTNRDLIVMGYSGRDQSLMNALQQVYS
;
A
#
# COMPACT_ATOMS: atom_id res chain seq x y z
N ARG A 1 3.87 23.89 -17.46
CA ARG A 1 4.67 24.97 -18.12
C ARG A 1 6.08 25.10 -17.55
N TRP A 2 6.29 25.09 -16.21
CA TRP A 2 7.63 25.15 -15.63
C TRP A 2 8.40 23.83 -15.84
N ILE A 3 7.73 22.73 -15.62
CA ILE A 3 8.27 21.39 -15.86
C ILE A 3 8.63 21.24 -17.35
N ASP A 4 7.77 21.69 -18.27
CA ASP A 4 8.02 21.64 -19.73
C ASP A 4 9.28 22.39 -20.16
N SER A 5 9.70 23.42 -19.43
CA SER A 5 10.91 24.19 -19.74
C SER A 5 12.22 23.49 -19.39
N GLN A 6 12.19 22.42 -18.57
CA GLN A 6 13.39 21.73 -18.12
C GLN A 6 13.83 20.58 -19.06
N ASN A 7 12.93 20.12 -19.92
CA ASN A 7 13.16 19.07 -20.95
C ASN A 7 13.83 17.77 -20.43
N ILE A 8 13.68 17.47 -19.14
CA ILE A 8 14.25 16.30 -18.46
C ILE A 8 13.10 15.58 -17.78
N TYR A 9 12.42 14.69 -18.51
CA TYR A 9 11.34 13.87 -17.98
C TYR A 9 11.72 12.40 -18.01
N PRO A 10 11.26 11.62 -17.02
CA PRO A 10 11.20 10.18 -17.17
C PRO A 10 10.38 9.82 -18.41
N ALA A 11 10.69 8.69 -19.04
CA ALA A 11 9.89 8.19 -20.15
C ALA A 11 8.45 7.94 -19.66
N GLU A 12 7.49 8.21 -20.53
CA GLU A 12 6.08 7.94 -20.24
C GLU A 12 5.88 6.47 -19.84
N ASN A 13 5.19 6.23 -18.75
CA ASN A 13 4.99 4.92 -18.13
C ASN A 13 6.27 4.24 -17.58
N SER A 14 7.38 4.96 -17.40
CA SER A 14 8.53 4.44 -16.68
C SER A 14 8.24 4.28 -15.18
N ALA A 15 9.08 3.49 -14.48
CA ALA A 15 8.93 3.27 -13.05
C ALA A 15 9.07 4.56 -12.23
N GLU A 16 9.93 5.46 -12.69
CA GLU A 16 10.31 6.71 -12.02
C GLU A 16 9.29 7.84 -12.25
N GLU A 17 8.39 7.70 -13.25
CA GLU A 17 7.50 8.78 -13.68
C GLU A 17 6.66 9.34 -12.53
N TYR A 18 5.99 8.46 -11.78
CA TYR A 18 5.16 8.87 -10.66
C TYR A 18 5.96 9.60 -9.57
N SER A 19 7.07 9.00 -9.14
CA SER A 19 7.92 9.53 -8.07
C SER A 19 8.50 10.88 -8.46
N TYR A 20 8.96 11.01 -9.70
CA TYR A 20 9.49 12.26 -10.24
C TYR A 20 8.45 13.40 -10.18
N PHE A 21 7.24 13.15 -10.69
CA PHE A 21 6.20 14.19 -10.69
C PHE A 21 5.70 14.50 -9.28
N ALA A 22 5.58 13.52 -8.39
CA ALA A 22 5.19 13.74 -7.01
C ALA A 22 6.22 14.64 -6.29
N GLU A 23 7.52 14.38 -6.46
CA GLU A 23 8.59 15.16 -5.85
C GLU A 23 8.67 16.58 -6.43
N LYS A 24 8.51 16.74 -7.75
CA LYS A 24 8.57 18.05 -8.39
C LYS A 24 7.34 18.92 -8.11
N ALA A 25 6.15 18.33 -8.05
CA ALA A 25 4.92 19.06 -7.75
C ALA A 25 4.86 19.50 -6.27
N TYR A 26 5.30 18.61 -5.38
CA TYR A 26 5.26 18.81 -3.93
C TYR A 26 6.57 18.36 -3.28
N PRO A 27 7.64 19.19 -3.33
CA PRO A 27 8.95 18.82 -2.81
C PRO A 27 8.97 18.64 -1.28
N ILE A 28 8.02 19.29 -0.57
CA ILE A 28 7.88 19.16 0.88
C ILE A 28 6.94 17.98 1.19
N ALA A 29 7.42 17.01 1.98
CA ALA A 29 6.66 15.80 2.32
C ALA A 29 5.29 16.10 2.96
N ASP A 30 5.20 17.09 3.83
CA ASP A 30 3.93 17.48 4.47
C ASP A 30 2.91 18.03 3.47
N ASP A 31 3.34 18.75 2.44
CA ASP A 31 2.45 19.26 1.40
C ASP A 31 1.96 18.12 0.49
N ARG A 32 2.81 17.12 0.19
CA ARG A 32 2.40 15.89 -0.49
C ARG A 32 1.34 15.16 0.32
N ARG A 33 1.56 15.00 1.62
CA ARG A 33 0.61 14.37 2.54
C ARG A 33 -0.76 15.07 2.53
N LYS A 34 -0.79 16.40 2.65
CA LYS A 34 -2.02 17.21 2.62
C LYS A 34 -2.76 17.08 1.28
N TYR A 35 -2.02 17.07 0.19
CA TYR A 35 -2.59 16.88 -1.14
C TYR A 35 -3.30 15.52 -1.25
N PHE A 36 -2.62 14.43 -0.90
CA PHE A 36 -3.23 13.09 -0.92
C PHE A 36 -4.39 12.95 0.06
N GLN A 37 -4.27 13.51 1.25
CA GLN A 37 -5.36 13.55 2.22
C GLN A 37 -6.61 14.23 1.65
N HIS A 38 -6.43 15.35 0.95
CA HIS A 38 -7.53 16.05 0.29
C HIS A 38 -8.16 15.21 -0.83
N LEU A 39 -7.36 14.54 -1.65
CA LEU A 39 -7.86 13.66 -2.69
C LEU A 39 -8.70 12.50 -2.12
N VAL A 40 -8.19 11.83 -1.09
CA VAL A 40 -8.83 10.64 -0.51
C VAL A 40 -10.09 11.00 0.28
N SER A 41 -10.11 12.14 0.98
CA SER A 41 -11.22 12.53 1.87
C SER A 41 -12.57 12.62 1.16
N ASN A 42 -12.58 12.92 -0.13
CA ASN A 42 -13.79 13.12 -0.94
C ASN A 42 -14.20 11.88 -1.75
N HIS A 43 -13.54 10.74 -1.55
CA HIS A 43 -13.81 9.51 -2.30
C HIS A 43 -14.28 8.39 -1.39
N ASP A 44 -15.23 7.61 -1.89
CA ASP A 44 -15.69 6.39 -1.23
C ASP A 44 -15.01 5.15 -1.85
N PRO A 45 -14.84 4.07 -1.05
CA PRO A 45 -14.32 2.82 -1.55
C PRO A 45 -15.11 2.30 -2.74
N SER A 46 -14.42 1.85 -3.77
CA SER A 46 -15.03 1.23 -4.93
C SER A 46 -15.56 -0.18 -4.63
N LEU A 47 -16.36 -0.74 -5.54
CA LEU A 47 -16.93 -2.10 -5.42
C LEU A 47 -15.87 -3.17 -5.09
N GLY A 48 -14.65 -3.03 -5.60
CA GLY A 48 -13.56 -3.97 -5.32
C GLY A 48 -13.24 -4.08 -3.82
N TYR A 49 -13.19 -2.97 -3.11
CA TYR A 49 -12.95 -2.97 -1.65
C TYR A 49 -14.11 -3.60 -0.88
N HIS A 50 -15.35 -3.42 -1.34
CA HIS A 50 -16.53 -4.07 -0.74
C HIS A 50 -16.47 -5.60 -0.91
N LEU A 51 -16.08 -6.08 -2.09
CA LEU A 51 -15.92 -7.52 -2.34
C LEU A 51 -14.80 -8.12 -1.47
N ILE A 52 -13.67 -7.44 -1.33
CA ILE A 52 -12.58 -7.86 -0.42
C ILE A 52 -13.10 -7.97 1.02
N SER A 53 -13.86 -6.99 1.49
CA SER A 53 -14.44 -7.00 2.85
C SER A 53 -15.42 -8.16 3.06
N LEU A 54 -16.23 -8.49 2.06
CA LEU A 54 -17.13 -9.66 2.10
C LEU A 54 -16.35 -10.98 2.13
N LEU A 55 -15.31 -11.11 1.31
CA LEU A 55 -14.45 -12.30 1.34
C LEU A 55 -13.70 -12.44 2.67
N ALA A 56 -13.35 -11.33 3.31
CA ALA A 56 -12.76 -11.34 4.64
C ALA A 56 -13.78 -11.80 5.72
N LEU A 57 -15.05 -11.37 5.62
CA LEU A 57 -16.13 -11.88 6.48
C LEU A 57 -16.33 -13.38 6.37
N GLU A 58 -16.12 -13.95 5.19
CA GLU A 58 -16.16 -15.40 4.95
C GLU A 58 -14.84 -16.10 5.30
N ASN A 59 -13.89 -15.39 5.89
CA ASN A 59 -12.56 -15.91 6.24
C ASN A 59 -11.72 -16.43 5.05
N ILE A 60 -12.07 -16.02 3.82
CA ILE A 60 -11.33 -16.39 2.60
C ILE A 60 -10.08 -15.52 2.44
N ILE A 61 -10.19 -14.22 2.76
CA ILE A 61 -9.07 -13.28 2.78
C ILE A 61 -8.73 -12.93 4.23
N LYS A 62 -7.48 -13.06 4.62
CA LYS A 62 -6.99 -12.76 5.98
C LYS A 62 -6.14 -11.50 6.04
N SER A 63 -5.47 -11.18 4.95
CA SER A 63 -4.62 -9.99 4.88
C SER A 63 -4.72 -9.32 3.51
N VAL A 64 -4.64 -7.99 3.51
CA VAL A 64 -4.52 -7.17 2.31
C VAL A 64 -3.23 -6.37 2.42
N TRP A 65 -2.33 -6.61 1.48
CA TRP A 65 -1.05 -5.91 1.36
C TRP A 65 -1.17 -4.89 0.23
N THR A 66 -1.15 -3.62 0.56
CA THR A 66 -1.37 -2.55 -0.42
C THR A 66 -0.16 -1.64 -0.55
N THR A 67 0.13 -1.26 -1.78
CA THR A 67 1.06 -0.17 -2.11
C THR A 67 0.35 1.19 -2.14
N ASN A 68 -0.98 1.19 -2.09
CA ASN A 68 -1.77 2.41 -1.98
C ASN A 68 -1.71 2.95 -0.55
N PHE A 69 -1.62 4.26 -0.44
CA PHE A 69 -1.61 5.00 0.82
C PHE A 69 -2.95 5.66 1.14
N ASP A 70 -4.02 5.27 0.42
CA ASP A 70 -5.35 5.88 0.50
C ASP A 70 -6.20 5.41 1.70
N GLY A 71 -5.80 4.32 2.38
CA GLY A 71 -6.55 3.74 3.50
C GLY A 71 -7.94 3.20 3.13
N MET A 72 -8.25 3.03 1.84
CA MET A 72 -9.59 2.63 1.37
C MET A 72 -9.97 1.22 1.81
N THR A 73 -9.02 0.29 1.90
CA THR A 73 -9.26 -1.06 2.42
C THR A 73 -9.79 -0.99 3.85
N LEU A 74 -9.10 -0.26 4.71
CA LEU A 74 -9.47 -0.09 6.11
C LEU A 74 -10.83 0.64 6.25
N LYS A 75 -11.01 1.76 5.51
CA LYS A 75 -12.25 2.53 5.48
C LYS A 75 -13.44 1.68 5.08
N CYS A 76 -13.28 0.82 4.09
CA CYS A 76 -14.33 -0.07 3.61
C CYS A 76 -14.63 -1.17 4.63
N ALA A 77 -13.61 -1.86 5.14
CA ALA A 77 -13.78 -2.99 6.05
C ALA A 77 -14.49 -2.60 7.35
N HIS A 78 -14.31 -1.37 7.86
CA HIS A 78 -15.07 -0.86 9.01
C HIS A 78 -16.59 -0.79 8.80
N GLN A 79 -17.07 -0.84 7.56
CA GLN A 79 -18.50 -0.80 7.26
C GLN A 79 -19.17 -2.19 7.41
N TYR A 80 -18.39 -3.26 7.58
CA TYR A 80 -18.86 -4.66 7.57
C TYR A 80 -18.74 -5.32 8.94
N SER A 81 -19.70 -5.06 9.85
CA SER A 81 -19.78 -5.80 11.12
C SER A 81 -20.16 -7.27 10.85
N PRO A 82 -19.57 -8.26 11.53
CA PRO A 82 -18.61 -8.16 12.65
C PRO A 82 -17.12 -8.16 12.23
N LEU A 83 -16.79 -7.77 11.01
CA LEU A 83 -15.40 -7.72 10.56
C LEU A 83 -14.60 -6.70 11.39
N VAL A 84 -13.43 -7.10 11.86
CA VAL A 84 -12.50 -6.26 12.63
C VAL A 84 -11.25 -5.99 11.77
N PRO A 85 -11.18 -4.86 11.06
CA PRO A 85 -9.99 -4.50 10.33
C PRO A 85 -8.88 -4.01 11.28
N ILE A 86 -7.68 -4.54 11.08
CA ILE A 86 -6.48 -4.21 11.85
C ILE A 86 -5.51 -3.47 10.95
N GLU A 87 -5.31 -2.20 11.21
CA GLU A 87 -4.32 -1.40 10.49
C GLU A 87 -2.90 -1.77 10.95
N ILE A 88 -2.03 -2.01 9.97
CA ILE A 88 -0.63 -2.35 10.20
C ILE A 88 0.24 -1.41 9.37
N THR A 89 1.12 -0.74 10.06
CA THR A 89 2.17 0.12 9.51
C THR A 89 3.54 -0.47 9.86
N ALA A 90 4.63 0.16 9.41
CA ALA A 90 5.98 -0.22 9.77
C ALA A 90 6.18 -0.30 11.29
N GLU A 91 5.66 0.68 12.02
CA GLU A 91 5.79 0.76 13.49
C GLU A 91 4.99 -0.31 14.24
N THR A 92 3.98 -0.90 13.59
CA THR A 92 3.10 -1.91 14.18
C THR A 92 3.24 -3.28 13.51
N SER A 93 4.30 -3.50 12.73
CA SER A 93 4.58 -4.72 11.95
C SER A 93 4.54 -6.01 12.80
N GLY A 94 4.92 -5.94 14.07
CA GLY A 94 4.81 -7.08 14.99
C GLY A 94 3.41 -7.67 15.16
N ARG A 95 2.35 -6.91 14.79
CA ARG A 95 0.97 -7.42 14.84
C ARG A 95 0.66 -8.48 13.78
N ILE A 96 1.46 -8.59 12.73
CA ILE A 96 1.28 -9.58 11.65
C ILE A 96 1.44 -11.00 12.20
N TYR A 97 2.34 -11.20 13.16
CA TYR A 97 2.69 -12.52 13.70
C TYR A 97 1.75 -13.07 14.76
N ARG A 98 0.61 -12.43 15.01
CA ARG A 98 -0.32 -12.85 16.07
C ARG A 98 -1.23 -14.04 15.71
N GLY A 99 -1.09 -14.58 14.52
CA GLY A 99 -1.91 -15.67 14.01
C GLY A 99 -3.29 -15.22 13.50
N ASP A 100 -4.02 -16.16 12.92
CA ASP A 100 -5.34 -15.89 12.37
C ASP A 100 -6.39 -15.80 13.47
N VAL A 101 -7.17 -14.74 13.42
CA VAL A 101 -8.33 -14.54 14.27
C VAL A 101 -9.58 -14.50 13.39
N ASP A 102 -10.66 -15.12 13.86
CA ASP A 102 -11.91 -15.13 13.11
C ASP A 102 -12.46 -13.72 12.92
N LYS A 103 -12.93 -13.42 11.70
CA LYS A 103 -13.45 -12.10 11.33
C LYS A 103 -12.46 -10.94 11.49
N GLU A 104 -11.16 -11.19 11.54
CA GLU A 104 -10.15 -10.15 11.43
C GLU A 104 -9.61 -10.05 10.00
N LEU A 105 -9.36 -8.81 9.56
CA LEU A 105 -8.68 -8.49 8.33
C LEU A 105 -7.45 -7.63 8.62
N LEU A 106 -6.27 -8.15 8.34
CA LEU A 106 -5.04 -7.35 8.44
C LEU A 106 -4.94 -6.43 7.21
N CYS A 107 -4.87 -5.14 7.43
CA CYS A 107 -4.71 -4.12 6.38
C CYS A 107 -3.29 -3.54 6.47
N ILE A 108 -2.40 -3.96 5.59
CA ILE A 108 -0.98 -3.65 5.63
C ILE A 108 -0.63 -2.66 4.52
N ALA A 109 -0.18 -1.46 4.87
CA ALA A 109 0.28 -0.43 3.95
C ALA A 109 1.80 -0.52 3.76
N LEU A 110 2.26 -1.10 2.64
CA LEU A 110 3.68 -1.31 2.34
C LEU A 110 4.46 0.00 2.18
N HIS A 111 3.82 1.03 1.63
CA HIS A 111 4.43 2.34 1.39
C HIS A 111 4.00 3.40 2.41
N GLY A 112 3.47 2.97 3.55
CA GLY A 112 2.93 3.86 4.56
C GLY A 112 1.51 4.36 4.25
N ASP A 113 1.00 5.21 5.14
CA ASP A 113 -0.32 5.85 5.02
C ASP A 113 -0.16 7.36 5.20
N TYR A 114 -0.94 8.16 4.46
CA TYR A 114 -0.92 9.62 4.56
C TYR A 114 -1.24 10.14 5.97
N LYS A 115 -1.93 9.35 6.80
CA LYS A 115 -2.30 9.73 8.17
C LYS A 115 -1.09 9.84 9.09
N TYR A 116 -0.08 8.99 8.87
CA TYR A 116 1.06 8.85 9.79
C TYR A 116 2.34 9.56 9.33
N GLY A 117 2.28 10.31 8.24
CA GLY A 117 3.42 11.07 7.74
C GLY A 117 4.56 10.24 7.10
N ALA A 118 4.39 8.92 7.03
CA ALA A 118 5.37 8.00 6.48
C ALA A 118 5.07 7.62 5.02
N LEU A 119 4.68 8.60 4.20
CA LEU A 119 4.44 8.38 2.77
C LEU A 119 5.76 8.13 2.04
N LYS A 120 5.87 6.97 1.42
CA LYS A 120 6.97 6.64 0.51
C LYS A 120 6.48 6.84 -0.93
N ASN A 121 6.75 8.00 -1.50
CA ASN A 121 6.33 8.37 -2.85
C ASN A 121 7.39 9.11 -3.67
N THR A 122 8.60 9.23 -3.14
CA THR A 122 9.78 9.60 -3.91
C THR A 122 10.64 8.36 -4.16
N GLU A 123 11.50 8.40 -5.19
CA GLU A 123 12.38 7.28 -5.53
C GLU A 123 13.19 6.78 -4.33
N LYS A 124 13.81 7.70 -3.58
CA LYS A 124 14.59 7.37 -2.37
C LYS A 124 13.76 6.77 -1.24
N GLU A 125 12.51 7.20 -1.10
CA GLU A 125 11.60 6.70 -0.08
C GLU A 125 11.07 5.31 -0.44
N LEU A 126 10.81 5.05 -1.73
CA LEU A 126 10.37 3.74 -2.23
C LEU A 126 11.47 2.68 -2.13
N ASP A 127 12.73 3.05 -2.36
CA ASP A 127 13.88 2.14 -2.24
C ASP A 127 14.15 1.70 -0.80
N SER A 128 13.67 2.46 0.19
CA SER A 128 13.81 2.14 1.62
C SER A 128 12.59 1.42 2.16
N GLN A 129 12.30 0.21 1.65
CA GLN A 129 11.24 -0.61 2.24
C GLN A 129 11.58 -1.00 3.69
N ASP A 130 10.54 -1.09 4.50
CA ASP A 130 10.69 -1.65 5.84
C ASP A 130 10.98 -3.15 5.73
N GLY A 131 12.21 -3.53 6.08
CA GLY A 131 12.65 -4.92 5.99
C GLY A 131 11.79 -5.89 6.80
N GLU A 132 11.13 -5.42 7.87
CA GLU A 132 10.24 -6.25 8.67
C GLU A 132 8.91 -6.51 7.99
N LEU A 133 8.32 -5.52 7.28
CA LEU A 133 7.12 -5.74 6.48
C LEU A 133 7.39 -6.69 5.31
N VAL A 134 8.54 -6.54 4.64
CA VAL A 134 8.93 -7.46 3.55
C VAL A 134 9.12 -8.88 4.08
N LYS A 135 9.83 -9.07 5.19
CA LYS A 135 9.98 -10.39 5.81
C LYS A 135 8.64 -11.00 6.20
N ALA A 136 7.73 -10.20 6.76
CA ALA A 136 6.40 -10.65 7.10
C ALA A 136 5.60 -11.09 5.88
N LEU A 137 5.66 -10.32 4.78
CA LEU A 137 5.04 -10.70 3.51
C LEU A 137 5.60 -12.04 3.00
N LEU A 138 6.92 -12.19 2.96
CA LEU A 138 7.56 -13.43 2.52
C LEU A 138 7.14 -14.63 3.38
N ASN A 139 7.05 -14.44 4.69
CA ASN A 139 6.57 -15.48 5.60
C ASN A 139 5.09 -15.85 5.37
N GLU A 140 4.23 -14.88 5.14
CA GLU A 140 2.82 -15.14 4.77
C GLU A 140 2.73 -15.98 3.48
N LEU A 141 3.52 -15.64 2.47
CA LEU A 141 3.51 -16.32 1.16
C LEU A 141 4.06 -17.75 1.18
N THR A 142 4.74 -18.17 2.25
CA THR A 142 5.12 -19.60 2.41
C THR A 142 3.92 -20.48 2.76
N ASN A 143 2.83 -19.91 3.26
CA ASN A 143 1.69 -20.65 3.77
C ASN A 143 0.35 -20.25 3.13
N ARG A 144 0.35 -19.26 2.22
CA ARG A 144 -0.85 -18.70 1.62
C ARG A 144 -0.67 -18.42 0.14
N ASP A 145 -1.76 -18.51 -0.58
CA ASP A 145 -1.81 -18.06 -1.97
C ASP A 145 -1.86 -16.53 -2.04
N LEU A 146 -1.19 -15.95 -3.03
CA LEU A 146 -1.21 -14.53 -3.33
C LEU A 146 -2.13 -14.24 -4.53
N ILE A 147 -3.08 -13.34 -4.33
CA ILE A 147 -3.87 -12.76 -5.41
C ILE A 147 -3.40 -11.33 -5.63
N VAL A 148 -2.90 -11.02 -6.82
CA VAL A 148 -2.43 -9.67 -7.18
C VAL A 148 -3.52 -8.95 -7.98
N MET A 149 -3.92 -7.76 -7.54
CA MET A 149 -4.94 -6.95 -8.18
C MET A 149 -4.49 -5.49 -8.34
N GLY A 150 -4.58 -4.97 -9.57
CA GLY A 150 -4.32 -3.56 -9.86
C GLY A 150 -2.87 -3.09 -9.67
N TYR A 151 -1.93 -4.01 -9.45
CA TYR A 151 -0.53 -3.71 -9.23
C TYR A 151 0.25 -3.69 -10.55
N SER A 152 1.00 -2.62 -10.80
CA SER A 152 1.73 -2.44 -12.07
C SER A 152 3.07 -3.18 -12.14
N GLY A 153 3.60 -3.67 -11.01
CA GLY A 153 4.93 -4.30 -10.94
C GLY A 153 6.11 -3.33 -11.07
N ARG A 154 5.89 -2.03 -10.92
CA ARG A 154 6.95 -1.01 -11.08
C ARG A 154 7.85 -0.86 -9.86
N ASP A 155 7.41 -1.29 -8.70
CA ASP A 155 8.20 -1.28 -7.48
C ASP A 155 9.19 -2.44 -7.49
N GLN A 156 10.45 -2.14 -7.84
CA GLN A 156 11.49 -3.13 -7.98
C GLN A 156 11.82 -3.84 -6.65
N SER A 157 11.72 -3.12 -5.53
CA SER A 157 12.01 -3.70 -4.22
C SER A 157 10.98 -4.76 -3.82
N LEU A 158 9.70 -4.51 -4.07
CA LEU A 158 8.63 -5.48 -3.86
C LEU A 158 8.75 -6.65 -4.86
N MET A 159 9.04 -6.37 -6.13
CA MET A 159 9.23 -7.42 -7.14
C MET A 159 10.41 -8.33 -6.80
N ASN A 160 11.52 -7.77 -6.34
CA ASN A 160 12.68 -8.56 -5.88
C ASN A 160 12.34 -9.43 -4.66
N ALA A 161 11.54 -8.91 -3.72
CA ALA A 161 11.06 -9.68 -2.59
C ALA A 161 10.18 -10.86 -3.03
N LEU A 162 9.20 -10.60 -3.90
CA LEU A 162 8.30 -11.66 -4.41
C LEU A 162 9.07 -12.75 -5.17
N GLN A 163 10.09 -12.41 -5.94
CA GLN A 163 10.93 -13.39 -6.65
C GLN A 163 11.62 -14.36 -5.69
N GLN A 164 11.94 -13.96 -4.47
CA GLN A 164 12.60 -14.85 -3.48
C GLN A 164 11.68 -16.00 -3.02
N VAL A 165 10.37 -15.85 -3.10
CA VAL A 165 9.42 -16.89 -2.70
C VAL A 165 9.26 -17.95 -3.78
N TYR A 166 9.41 -17.57 -5.04
CA TYR A 166 9.12 -18.42 -6.19
C TYR A 166 10.38 -18.94 -6.91
N SER A 167 11.57 -18.68 -6.34
CA SER A 167 12.86 -19.22 -6.81
C SER A 167 13.30 -20.42 -6.00
#